data_eff79f0f70bbfffae05e20c29ea341c8
#
_entry.id   eff79f0f70bbfffae05e20c29ea341c8
#
_cell.length_a   1.000
_cell.length_b   1.000
_cell.length_c   1.000
_cell.angle_alpha   90.00
_cell.angle_beta   90.00
_cell.angle_gamma   90.00
#
_symmetry.space_group_name_H-M   'P 1'
#
loop_
_entity.id
_entity.type
_entity.pdbx_description
1 polymer ?
#
loop_
_entity_poly.entity_id
_entity_poly.type
_entity_poly.pdbx_seq_one_letter_code
_entity_poly.pdbx_strand_id
1 'polypeptide(L)'
;AWNADVESVRRTKSGAVASDVYNNKIVAERSYMQASSTRVVTIEMCGNDGLQARSSFKSQTGTCNYSVLATAEANCKTYVAKAMDYINTNAYAGTKVKIIANLHYPGYNADNVQSSCTDAATGTRVNMRDKFLPVLSRMNYWMCEYARQKGFKCVDNFAEYMGGDYDSNGDGQIDSQALKYIAGETEASYVARITGPLKGTLRDANTHFISSTSSADYIQSDDVHPTYQGSTVRAGLFGGTTGDAAAAADID
;
A
#
# COMPACT_ATOMS: atom_id res chain seq x y z
N ALA A 1 1.04 6.72 -24.92
CA ALA A 1 0.06 5.66 -25.20
C ALA A 1 0.81 4.46 -25.75
N TRP A 2 0.57 3.28 -25.20
CA TRP A 2 1.15 2.03 -25.70
C TRP A 2 0.70 1.81 -27.13
N ASN A 3 1.61 1.65 -28.03
CA ASN A 3 1.33 1.40 -29.44
C ASN A 3 1.32 -0.12 -29.73
N ALA A 4 0.77 -0.91 -28.79
CA ALA A 4 0.69 -2.36 -28.90
C ALA A 4 -0.56 -2.87 -28.17
N ASP A 5 -1.08 -3.99 -28.63
CA ASP A 5 -2.11 -4.74 -27.91
C ASP A 5 -1.49 -5.31 -26.63
N VAL A 6 -1.96 -4.84 -25.48
CA VAL A 6 -1.51 -5.28 -24.15
C VAL A 6 -2.55 -6.23 -23.56
N GLU A 7 -2.17 -7.48 -23.39
CA GLU A 7 -2.96 -8.45 -22.63
C GLU A 7 -2.58 -8.39 -21.14
N SER A 8 -3.59 -8.24 -20.28
CA SER A 8 -3.42 -8.29 -18.83
C SER A 8 -3.91 -9.61 -18.26
N VAL A 9 -2.99 -10.40 -17.70
CA VAL A 9 -3.30 -11.65 -17.03
C VAL A 9 -3.42 -11.42 -15.53
N ARG A 10 -4.65 -11.25 -15.05
CA ARG A 10 -4.92 -11.01 -13.63
C ARG A 10 -5.00 -12.31 -12.84
N ARG A 11 -4.12 -12.47 -11.84
CA ARG A 11 -4.01 -13.66 -10.97
C ARG A 11 -4.24 -13.33 -9.50
N THR A 12 -5.30 -12.59 -9.21
CA THR A 12 -5.66 -12.15 -7.85
C THR A 12 -6.65 -13.12 -7.19
N LYS A 13 -6.66 -13.13 -5.85
CA LYS A 13 -7.62 -13.87 -5.03
C LYS A 13 -8.11 -12.95 -3.91
N SER A 14 -9.42 -12.79 -3.78
CA SER A 14 -10.03 -12.04 -2.68
C SER A 14 -9.68 -12.68 -1.33
N GLY A 15 -9.39 -11.87 -0.32
CA GLY A 15 -9.06 -12.32 1.02
C GLY A 15 -7.67 -12.94 1.18
N ALA A 16 -6.86 -13.02 0.12
CA ALA A 16 -5.52 -13.60 0.20
C ALA A 16 -4.59 -12.74 1.06
N VAL A 17 -3.94 -13.36 2.03
CA VAL A 17 -2.84 -12.76 2.81
C VAL A 17 -1.51 -12.92 2.06
N ALA A 18 -0.45 -12.25 2.52
CA ALA A 18 0.83 -12.21 1.82
C ALA A 18 1.42 -13.61 1.56
N SER A 19 1.26 -14.54 2.51
CA SER A 19 1.70 -15.93 2.33
C SER A 19 0.92 -16.66 1.23
N ASP A 20 -0.39 -16.42 1.11
CA ASP A 20 -1.21 -17.00 0.04
C ASP A 20 -0.83 -16.45 -1.32
N VAL A 21 -0.63 -15.13 -1.41
CA VAL A 21 -0.18 -14.48 -2.66
C VAL A 21 1.15 -15.08 -3.10
N TYR A 22 2.09 -15.21 -2.19
CA TYR A 22 3.40 -15.81 -2.51
C TYR A 22 3.26 -17.27 -2.96
N ASN A 23 2.70 -18.14 -2.12
CA ASN A 23 2.70 -19.58 -2.37
C ASN A 23 1.75 -19.98 -3.51
N ASN A 24 0.52 -19.46 -3.49
CA ASN A 24 -0.57 -19.94 -4.33
C ASN A 24 -0.77 -19.13 -5.61
N LYS A 25 -0.09 -17.96 -5.74
CA LYS A 25 -0.16 -17.13 -6.95
C LYS A 25 1.22 -16.96 -7.58
N ILE A 26 2.20 -16.45 -6.87
CA ILE A 26 3.51 -16.19 -7.46
C ILE A 26 4.24 -17.48 -7.77
N VAL A 27 4.35 -18.40 -6.80
CA VAL A 27 5.09 -19.66 -6.97
C VAL A 27 4.30 -20.69 -7.79
N ALA A 28 3.05 -20.96 -7.41
CA ALA A 28 2.24 -22.00 -8.05
C ALA A 28 1.85 -21.64 -9.50
N GLU A 29 1.66 -20.36 -9.79
CA GLU A 29 1.24 -19.88 -11.10
C GLU A 29 2.38 -19.20 -11.89
N ARG A 30 3.63 -19.54 -11.60
CA ARG A 30 4.83 -18.91 -12.17
C ARG A 30 4.89 -18.89 -13.70
N SER A 31 4.22 -19.83 -14.37
CA SER A 31 4.21 -19.91 -15.84
C SER A 31 3.76 -18.61 -16.51
N TYR A 32 2.88 -17.84 -15.89
CA TYR A 32 2.43 -16.56 -16.42
C TYR A 32 3.56 -15.51 -16.46
N MET A 33 4.36 -15.42 -15.40
CA MET A 33 5.48 -14.47 -15.40
C MET A 33 6.68 -14.98 -16.20
N GLN A 34 6.76 -16.27 -16.48
CA GLN A 34 7.81 -16.88 -17.30
C GLN A 34 7.52 -16.85 -18.81
N ALA A 35 6.29 -16.51 -19.20
CA ALA A 35 5.93 -16.42 -20.60
C ALA A 35 6.80 -15.41 -21.35
N SER A 36 7.27 -15.75 -22.54
CA SER A 36 8.17 -14.92 -23.35
C SER A 36 7.57 -13.59 -23.80
N SER A 37 6.26 -13.44 -23.70
CA SER A 37 5.52 -12.20 -23.95
C SER A 37 5.44 -11.27 -22.74
N THR A 38 5.79 -11.73 -21.52
CA THR A 38 5.67 -10.93 -20.31
C THR A 38 6.67 -9.78 -20.31
N ARG A 39 6.17 -8.55 -20.23
CA ARG A 39 6.97 -7.33 -20.17
C ARG A 39 6.91 -6.65 -18.81
N VAL A 40 5.77 -6.77 -18.14
CA VAL A 40 5.52 -6.12 -16.85
C VAL A 40 5.00 -7.16 -15.86
N VAL A 41 5.50 -7.12 -14.63
CA VAL A 41 4.96 -7.88 -13.50
C VAL A 41 4.58 -6.90 -12.40
N THR A 42 3.31 -6.90 -12.02
CA THR A 42 2.80 -6.10 -10.91
C THR A 42 2.38 -7.00 -9.78
N ILE A 43 2.72 -6.62 -8.54
CA ILE A 43 2.28 -7.31 -7.33
C ILE A 43 1.59 -6.35 -6.37
N GLU A 44 0.58 -6.85 -5.71
CA GLU A 44 -0.12 -6.21 -4.62
C GLU A 44 -0.41 -7.27 -3.56
N MET A 45 0.07 -7.04 -2.35
CA MET A 45 -0.03 -7.99 -1.25
C MET A 45 -0.03 -7.27 0.09
N CYS A 46 -0.21 -7.99 1.19
CA CYS A 46 -0.28 -7.47 2.56
C CYS A 46 -1.59 -6.76 2.95
N GLY A 47 -2.45 -6.35 2.02
CA GLY A 47 -3.69 -5.66 2.37
C GLY A 47 -4.55 -6.46 3.36
N ASN A 48 -4.74 -7.75 3.09
CA ASN A 48 -5.53 -8.61 3.98
C ASN A 48 -4.82 -8.97 5.29
N ASP A 49 -3.48 -9.00 5.34
CA ASP A 49 -2.74 -9.13 6.60
C ASP A 49 -3.08 -7.96 7.53
N GLY A 50 -3.02 -6.73 7.00
CA GLY A 50 -3.36 -5.52 7.73
C GLY A 50 -4.85 -5.48 8.13
N LEU A 51 -5.76 -5.76 7.20
CA LEU A 51 -7.21 -5.74 7.46
C LEU A 51 -7.64 -6.74 8.54
N GLN A 52 -7.16 -7.98 8.45
CA GLN A 52 -7.49 -9.02 9.42
C GLN A 52 -6.91 -8.69 10.80
N ALA A 53 -5.67 -8.23 10.86
CA ALA A 53 -5.03 -7.81 12.11
C ALA A 53 -5.73 -6.61 12.75
N ARG A 54 -6.10 -5.59 11.95
CA ARG A 54 -6.88 -4.43 12.39
C ARG A 54 -8.22 -4.86 12.97
N SER A 55 -8.98 -5.70 12.25
CA SER A 55 -10.28 -6.22 12.68
C SER A 55 -10.14 -7.04 13.98
N SER A 56 -9.17 -7.94 14.01
CA SER A 56 -8.86 -8.77 15.19
C SER A 56 -8.48 -7.92 16.40
N PHE A 57 -7.67 -6.88 16.23
CA PHE A 57 -7.30 -5.98 17.31
C PHE A 57 -8.52 -5.14 17.78
N LYS A 58 -9.34 -4.66 16.85
CA LYS A 58 -10.54 -3.85 17.14
C LYS A 58 -11.58 -4.61 17.98
N SER A 59 -11.67 -5.92 17.81
CA SER A 59 -12.63 -6.79 18.52
C SER A 59 -12.18 -7.22 19.93
N GLN A 60 -10.94 -6.90 20.33
CA GLN A 60 -10.41 -7.31 21.63
C GLN A 60 -11.09 -6.60 22.80
N THR A 61 -11.25 -7.35 23.88
CA THR A 61 -11.71 -6.86 25.20
C THR A 61 -10.69 -7.26 26.27
N GLY A 62 -10.79 -6.71 27.46
CA GLY A 62 -9.82 -6.97 28.54
C GLY A 62 -8.46 -6.31 28.25
N THR A 63 -7.38 -7.07 28.33
CA THR A 63 -6.03 -6.56 28.04
C THR A 63 -5.72 -6.61 26.55
N CYS A 64 -5.22 -5.51 25.98
CA CYS A 64 -4.85 -5.45 24.57
C CYS A 64 -3.70 -6.41 24.25
N ASN A 65 -3.88 -7.22 23.22
CA ASN A 65 -2.85 -8.08 22.65
C ASN A 65 -2.35 -7.49 21.33
N TYR A 66 -1.19 -6.88 21.35
CA TYR A 66 -0.54 -6.27 20.18
C TYR A 66 0.12 -7.28 19.24
N SER A 67 0.24 -8.56 19.64
CA SER A 67 0.92 -9.57 18.82
C SER A 67 0.23 -9.78 17.46
N VAL A 68 -1.08 -9.58 17.38
CA VAL A 68 -1.82 -9.70 16.11
C VAL A 68 -1.34 -8.69 15.08
N LEU A 69 -1.04 -7.46 15.50
CA LEU A 69 -0.50 -6.41 14.64
C LEU A 69 0.96 -6.69 14.25
N ALA A 70 1.77 -7.10 15.21
CA ALA A 70 3.17 -7.44 14.98
C ALA A 70 3.33 -8.65 14.04
N THR A 71 2.45 -9.64 14.16
CA THR A 71 2.45 -10.81 13.27
C THR A 71 2.10 -10.44 11.85
N ALA A 72 1.11 -9.58 11.63
CA ALA A 72 0.75 -9.11 10.28
C ALA A 72 1.91 -8.36 9.62
N GLU A 73 2.58 -7.47 10.37
CA GLU A 73 3.76 -6.76 9.90
C GLU A 73 4.90 -7.73 9.52
N ALA A 74 5.21 -8.69 10.40
CA ALA A 74 6.28 -9.66 10.16
C ALA A 74 5.99 -10.56 8.95
N ASN A 75 4.74 -11.00 8.78
CA ASN A 75 4.30 -11.77 7.62
C ASN A 75 4.43 -10.96 6.34
N CYS A 76 3.94 -9.73 6.33
CA CYS A 76 4.07 -8.85 5.18
C CYS A 76 5.55 -8.69 4.77
N LYS A 77 6.41 -8.27 5.68
CA LYS A 77 7.87 -8.12 5.42
C LYS A 77 8.48 -9.40 4.83
N THR A 78 8.18 -10.54 5.46
CA THR A 78 8.74 -11.83 5.05
C THR A 78 8.32 -12.21 3.63
N TYR A 79 7.04 -12.12 3.31
CA TYR A 79 6.53 -12.61 2.04
C TYR A 79 6.71 -11.61 0.89
N VAL A 80 6.76 -10.31 1.17
CA VAL A 80 7.16 -9.29 0.17
C VAL A 80 8.59 -9.55 -0.28
N ALA A 81 9.52 -9.73 0.66
CA ALA A 81 10.92 -10.03 0.32
C ALA A 81 11.03 -11.32 -0.51
N LYS A 82 10.37 -12.41 -0.07
CA LYS A 82 10.36 -13.68 -0.80
C LYS A 82 9.75 -13.54 -2.20
N ALA A 83 8.66 -12.78 -2.33
CA ALA A 83 7.99 -12.56 -3.61
C ALA A 83 8.91 -11.86 -4.61
N MET A 84 9.56 -10.79 -4.19
CA MET A 84 10.47 -10.04 -5.05
C MET A 84 11.69 -10.86 -5.46
N ASP A 85 12.30 -11.60 -4.52
CA ASP A 85 13.42 -12.50 -4.83
C ASP A 85 13.01 -13.60 -5.80
N TYR A 86 11.84 -14.20 -5.60
CA TYR A 86 11.33 -15.23 -6.48
C TYR A 86 11.04 -14.70 -7.91
N ILE A 87 10.39 -13.54 -8.01
CA ILE A 87 10.11 -12.89 -9.30
C ILE A 87 11.43 -12.53 -10.00
N ASN A 88 12.40 -11.98 -9.29
CA ASN A 88 13.71 -11.65 -9.86
C ASN A 88 14.44 -12.87 -10.45
N THR A 89 14.29 -14.03 -9.81
CA THR A 89 14.93 -15.28 -10.24
C THR A 89 14.16 -15.97 -11.35
N ASN A 90 12.82 -15.85 -11.38
CA ASN A 90 11.97 -16.72 -12.19
C ASN A 90 11.18 -15.99 -13.29
N ALA A 91 11.05 -14.67 -13.27
CA ALA A 91 10.38 -13.95 -14.34
C ALA A 91 11.16 -14.07 -15.66
N TYR A 92 10.44 -13.95 -16.77
CA TYR A 92 11.06 -13.94 -18.09
C TYR A 92 12.16 -12.87 -18.16
N ALA A 93 13.31 -13.23 -18.73
CA ALA A 93 14.46 -12.34 -18.82
C ALA A 93 14.20 -11.03 -19.60
N GLY A 94 13.20 -11.02 -20.47
CA GLY A 94 12.73 -9.84 -21.20
C GLY A 94 11.69 -9.00 -20.46
N THR A 95 11.38 -9.31 -19.18
CA THR A 95 10.51 -8.48 -18.34
C THR A 95 11.20 -7.13 -18.09
N LYS A 96 10.56 -6.06 -18.56
CA LYS A 96 11.11 -4.69 -18.50
C LYS A 96 10.91 -4.06 -17.11
N VAL A 97 9.72 -4.21 -16.55
CA VAL A 97 9.31 -3.50 -15.33
C VAL A 97 8.70 -4.47 -14.34
N LYS A 98 9.08 -4.31 -13.07
CA LYS A 98 8.49 -5.00 -11.92
C LYS A 98 8.01 -3.96 -10.92
N ILE A 99 6.75 -4.05 -10.51
CA ILE A 99 6.09 -3.02 -9.71
C ILE A 99 5.43 -3.65 -8.49
N ILE A 100 5.54 -2.98 -7.35
CA ILE A 100 4.70 -3.22 -6.17
C ILE A 100 3.92 -1.96 -5.82
N ALA A 101 2.68 -2.11 -5.35
CA ALA A 101 1.92 -1.02 -4.76
C ALA A 101 1.87 -1.17 -3.24
N ASN A 102 2.10 -0.08 -2.50
CA ASN A 102 1.88 -0.06 -1.06
C ASN A 102 0.40 0.15 -0.70
N LEU A 103 0.07 0.27 0.56
CA LEU A 103 -1.28 0.16 1.11
C LEU A 103 -1.80 1.53 1.60
N HIS A 104 -3.04 1.89 1.26
CA HIS A 104 -3.75 2.94 1.99
C HIS A 104 -4.24 2.44 3.36
N TYR A 105 -4.66 3.35 4.24
CA TYR A 105 -5.24 3.00 5.53
C TYR A 105 -6.77 2.84 5.39
N PRO A 106 -7.30 1.61 5.49
CA PRO A 106 -8.73 1.38 5.40
C PRO A 106 -9.45 1.91 6.66
N GLY A 107 -10.43 2.80 6.49
CA GLY A 107 -11.22 3.33 7.59
C GLY A 107 -10.43 4.23 8.57
N TYR A 108 -9.58 5.10 8.05
CA TYR A 108 -8.71 5.98 8.86
C TYR A 108 -9.49 6.83 9.87
N ASN A 109 -10.60 7.45 9.44
CA ASN A 109 -11.45 8.25 10.33
C ASN A 109 -12.26 7.38 11.30
N ALA A 110 -12.73 6.23 10.83
CA ALA A 110 -13.50 5.28 11.65
C ALA A 110 -12.67 4.66 12.78
N ASP A 111 -11.34 4.66 12.66
CA ASP A 111 -10.42 4.14 13.68
C ASP A 111 -9.96 5.22 14.69
N ASN A 112 -10.41 6.46 14.54
CA ASN A 112 -10.17 7.49 15.56
C ASN A 112 -11.08 7.30 16.77
N VAL A 113 -11.07 6.12 17.33
CA VAL A 113 -11.89 5.69 18.46
C VAL A 113 -11.05 4.95 19.50
N GLN A 114 -11.53 4.93 20.73
CA GLN A 114 -10.90 4.16 21.80
C GLN A 114 -11.22 2.67 21.64
N SER A 115 -10.19 1.82 21.81
CA SER A 115 -10.34 0.37 21.86
C SER A 115 -11.28 -0.08 22.98
N SER A 116 -11.82 -1.29 22.86
CA SER A 116 -12.53 -1.95 23.97
C SER A 116 -11.60 -2.67 24.93
N CYS A 117 -10.33 -2.89 24.55
CA CYS A 117 -9.28 -3.42 25.42
C CYS A 117 -8.49 -2.28 26.08
N THR A 118 -7.75 -2.60 27.14
CA THR A 118 -6.88 -1.67 27.87
C THR A 118 -5.41 -2.09 27.71
N ASP A 119 -4.55 -1.10 27.57
CA ASP A 119 -3.11 -1.31 27.54
C ASP A 119 -2.60 -1.79 28.92
N ALA A 120 -1.83 -2.86 28.93
CA ALA A 120 -1.35 -3.46 30.18
C ALA A 120 -0.42 -2.54 30.98
N ALA A 121 0.34 -1.67 30.29
CA ALA A 121 1.32 -0.80 30.94
C ALA A 121 0.67 0.45 31.56
N THR A 122 -0.39 0.96 30.93
CA THR A 122 -1.04 2.22 31.36
C THR A 122 -2.38 2.00 32.07
N GLY A 123 -3.00 0.82 31.92
CA GLY A 123 -4.35 0.53 32.39
C GLY A 123 -5.46 1.30 31.69
N THR A 124 -5.15 1.96 30.57
CA THR A 124 -6.07 2.80 29.81
C THR A 124 -6.43 2.21 28.44
N ARG A 125 -7.58 2.61 27.91
CA ARG A 125 -7.91 2.30 26.53
C ARG A 125 -6.98 3.03 25.57
N VAL A 126 -6.76 2.45 24.40
CA VAL A 126 -5.87 3.02 23.39
C VAL A 126 -6.64 3.47 22.16
N ASN A 127 -6.21 4.54 21.52
CA ASN A 127 -6.78 4.94 20.24
C ASN A 127 -6.37 3.93 19.15
N MET A 128 -7.36 3.39 18.45
CA MET A 128 -7.16 2.33 17.44
C MET A 128 -6.23 2.79 16.32
N ARG A 129 -6.47 4.00 15.79
CA ARG A 129 -5.68 4.60 14.73
C ARG A 129 -4.21 4.76 15.15
N ASP A 130 -3.97 5.19 16.40
CA ASP A 130 -2.63 5.40 16.93
C ASP A 130 -1.83 4.10 17.10
N LYS A 131 -2.54 2.96 17.17
CA LYS A 131 -1.89 1.65 17.24
C LYS A 131 -1.70 1.02 15.86
N PHE A 132 -2.62 1.22 14.92
CA PHE A 132 -2.52 0.59 13.61
C PHE A 132 -1.71 1.42 12.60
N LEU A 133 -1.78 2.77 12.63
CA LEU A 133 -1.03 3.62 11.70
C LEU A 133 0.49 3.36 11.71
N PRO A 134 1.16 3.21 12.87
CA PRO A 134 2.60 2.87 12.87
C PRO A 134 2.91 1.53 12.22
N VAL A 135 2.03 0.53 12.41
CA VAL A 135 2.19 -0.81 11.81
C VAL A 135 2.06 -0.73 10.30
N LEU A 136 1.00 -0.08 9.80
CA LEU A 136 0.81 0.12 8.37
C LEU A 136 1.95 0.92 7.74
N SER A 137 2.42 1.96 8.44
CA SER A 137 3.56 2.76 7.97
C SER A 137 4.83 1.92 7.83
N ARG A 138 5.13 1.02 8.79
CA ARG A 138 6.27 0.11 8.67
C ARG A 138 6.10 -0.89 7.52
N MET A 139 4.90 -1.43 7.33
CA MET A 139 4.62 -2.30 6.18
C MET A 139 4.88 -1.55 4.87
N ASN A 140 4.35 -0.35 4.72
CA ASN A 140 4.52 0.48 3.53
C ASN A 140 5.98 0.87 3.27
N TYR A 141 6.71 1.25 4.33
CA TYR A 141 8.14 1.50 4.24
C TYR A 141 8.89 0.31 3.63
N TRP A 142 8.66 -0.90 4.19
CA TRP A 142 9.38 -2.09 3.74
C TRP A 142 8.95 -2.55 2.34
N MET A 143 7.71 -2.33 1.94
CA MET A 143 7.28 -2.61 0.56
C MET A 143 8.09 -1.75 -0.43
N CYS A 144 8.22 -0.45 -0.19
CA CYS A 144 8.98 0.45 -1.05
C CYS A 144 10.50 0.28 -0.90
N GLU A 145 11.02 0.04 0.30
CA GLU A 145 12.46 -0.17 0.52
C GLU A 145 12.95 -1.47 -0.12
N TYR A 146 12.20 -2.57 0.01
CA TYR A 146 12.53 -3.80 -0.71
C TYR A 146 12.40 -3.62 -2.23
N ALA A 147 11.40 -2.89 -2.70
CA ALA A 147 11.28 -2.55 -4.11
C ALA A 147 12.56 -1.88 -4.60
N ARG A 148 13.01 -0.83 -3.92
CA ARG A 148 14.25 -0.13 -4.24
C ARG A 148 15.47 -1.07 -4.25
N GLN A 149 15.60 -1.92 -3.22
CA GLN A 149 16.73 -2.85 -3.08
C GLN A 149 16.75 -3.96 -4.16
N LYS A 150 15.56 -4.38 -4.62
CA LYS A 150 15.39 -5.51 -5.54
C LYS A 150 15.13 -5.08 -6.99
N GLY A 151 15.21 -3.78 -7.29
CA GLY A 151 14.98 -3.25 -8.64
C GLY A 151 13.51 -3.27 -9.08
N PHE A 152 12.58 -3.22 -8.14
CA PHE A 152 11.17 -2.96 -8.39
C PHE A 152 10.88 -1.47 -8.28
N LYS A 153 9.84 -1.01 -8.97
CA LYS A 153 9.24 0.30 -8.70
C LYS A 153 8.21 0.16 -7.59
N CYS A 154 8.11 1.18 -6.72
CA CYS A 154 7.07 1.24 -5.69
C CYS A 154 6.04 2.30 -6.08
N VAL A 155 4.79 1.89 -6.23
CA VAL A 155 3.64 2.79 -6.39
C VAL A 155 3.12 3.12 -5.00
N ASP A 156 3.15 4.41 -4.64
CA ASP A 156 2.79 4.89 -3.31
C ASP A 156 1.30 5.23 -3.21
N ASN A 157 0.46 4.19 -3.15
CA ASN A 157 -0.99 4.35 -2.94
C ASN A 157 -1.31 5.05 -1.61
N PHE A 158 -0.45 4.89 -0.58
CA PHE A 158 -0.66 5.55 0.70
C PHE A 158 -0.64 7.07 0.53
N ALA A 159 0.42 7.59 -0.08
CA ALA A 159 0.56 9.02 -0.32
C ALA A 159 -0.57 9.55 -1.19
N GLU A 160 -0.89 8.86 -2.26
CA GLU A 160 -1.92 9.30 -3.21
C GLU A 160 -3.32 9.27 -2.60
N TYR A 161 -3.70 8.20 -1.91
CA TYR A 161 -5.06 8.06 -1.39
C TYR A 161 -5.29 8.79 -0.07
N MET A 162 -4.23 8.97 0.73
CA MET A 162 -4.34 9.57 2.07
C MET A 162 -3.86 11.02 2.11
N GLY A 163 -3.23 11.51 1.05
CA GLY A 163 -2.58 12.83 1.01
C GLY A 163 -3.53 14.02 1.01
N GLY A 164 -4.78 13.80 0.70
CA GLY A 164 -5.77 14.87 0.66
C GLY A 164 -5.46 15.96 -0.38
N ASP A 165 -6.22 17.06 -0.32
CA ASP A 165 -6.07 18.25 -1.15
C ASP A 165 -4.83 19.07 -0.81
N TYR A 166 -3.73 18.46 -0.56
CA TYR A 166 -2.54 19.25 -0.27
C TYR A 166 -1.93 19.73 -1.59
N ASP A 167 -2.52 20.76 -2.12
CA ASP A 167 -1.96 21.59 -3.19
C ASP A 167 -1.26 22.78 -2.52
N SER A 168 0.01 22.60 -2.16
CA SER A 168 0.79 23.62 -1.44
C SER A 168 1.21 24.76 -2.32
N ASN A 169 1.21 24.57 -3.63
CA ASN A 169 1.69 25.53 -4.62
C ASN A 169 0.56 26.15 -5.48
N GLY A 170 -0.68 25.67 -5.36
CA GLY A 170 -1.86 26.16 -6.06
C GLY A 170 -1.93 25.77 -7.54
N ASP A 171 -1.24 24.69 -7.95
CA ASP A 171 -1.22 24.27 -9.36
C ASP A 171 -2.36 23.29 -9.72
N GLY A 172 -3.21 22.96 -8.77
CA GLY A 172 -4.32 22.02 -8.94
C GLY A 172 -3.92 20.56 -8.90
N GLN A 173 -2.64 20.26 -8.58
CA GLN A 173 -2.14 18.92 -8.38
C GLN A 173 -2.00 18.62 -6.89
N ILE A 174 -2.12 17.36 -6.54
CA ILE A 174 -1.89 16.95 -5.14
C ILE A 174 -0.39 16.88 -4.89
N ASP A 175 0.08 17.72 -3.97
CA ASP A 175 1.45 17.67 -3.45
C ASP A 175 1.59 16.60 -2.36
N SER A 176 1.26 15.37 -2.67
CA SER A 176 1.39 14.26 -1.71
C SER A 176 2.83 13.87 -1.38
N GLN A 177 3.80 14.63 -1.89
CA GLN A 177 5.24 14.37 -1.71
C GLN A 177 5.65 14.23 -0.25
N ALA A 178 5.03 15.00 0.65
CA ALA A 178 5.30 14.91 2.08
C ALA A 178 4.97 13.52 2.69
N LEU A 179 4.05 12.77 2.11
CA LEU A 179 3.65 11.44 2.57
C LEU A 179 4.43 10.32 1.89
N LYS A 180 5.01 10.58 0.72
CA LYS A 180 5.72 9.55 -0.06
C LYS A 180 6.91 8.97 0.69
N TYR A 181 7.18 7.71 0.39
CA TYR A 181 8.44 7.09 0.76
C TYR A 181 9.61 7.85 0.11
N ILE A 182 10.64 8.15 0.90
CA ILE A 182 11.84 8.83 0.45
C ILE A 182 12.99 7.82 0.41
N ALA A 183 13.58 7.60 -0.76
CA ALA A 183 14.69 6.67 -0.91
C ALA A 183 15.86 7.05 0.00
N GLY A 184 16.30 6.08 0.82
CA GLY A 184 17.39 6.28 1.76
C GLY A 184 17.00 6.80 3.14
N GLU A 185 15.72 7.16 3.38
CA GLU A 185 15.26 7.39 4.75
C GLU A 185 15.23 6.08 5.56
N THR A 186 15.31 6.18 6.88
CA THR A 186 15.17 5.01 7.75
C THR A 186 13.71 4.70 8.05
N GLU A 187 13.39 3.43 8.38
CA GLU A 187 12.06 3.05 8.86
C GLU A 187 11.57 3.97 9.99
N ALA A 188 12.43 4.21 10.97
CA ALA A 188 12.09 5.05 12.11
C ALA A 188 11.76 6.50 11.69
N SER A 189 12.51 7.06 10.73
CA SER A 189 12.26 8.41 10.20
C SER A 189 10.94 8.49 9.45
N TYR A 190 10.67 7.53 8.55
CA TYR A 190 9.41 7.46 7.83
C TYR A 190 8.22 7.35 8.78
N VAL A 191 8.26 6.39 9.72
CA VAL A 191 7.18 6.17 10.69
C VAL A 191 6.96 7.41 11.56
N ALA A 192 8.02 8.02 12.08
CA ALA A 192 7.93 9.22 12.91
C ALA A 192 7.30 10.40 12.14
N ARG A 193 7.63 10.55 10.86
CA ARG A 193 7.07 11.59 9.99
C ARG A 193 5.56 11.38 9.76
N ILE A 194 5.13 10.16 9.42
CA ILE A 194 3.73 9.82 9.17
C ILE A 194 2.89 9.89 10.46
N THR A 195 3.40 9.38 11.57
CA THR A 195 2.65 9.29 12.83
C THR A 195 2.74 10.54 13.69
N GLY A 196 3.64 11.44 13.37
CA GLY A 196 3.88 12.72 14.05
C GLY A 196 3.32 13.91 13.26
N PRO A 197 4.17 14.70 12.59
CA PRO A 197 3.75 15.95 11.96
C PRO A 197 2.66 15.78 10.91
N LEU A 198 2.72 14.71 10.13
CA LEU A 198 1.79 14.50 9.00
C LEU A 198 0.49 13.78 9.38
N LYS A 199 0.39 13.22 10.60
CA LYS A 199 -0.83 12.54 11.05
C LYS A 199 -2.08 13.43 10.94
N GLY A 200 -1.97 14.71 11.25
CA GLY A 200 -3.08 15.65 11.17
C GLY A 200 -3.49 16.04 9.75
N THR A 201 -2.66 15.77 8.75
CA THR A 201 -2.92 16.06 7.34
C THR A 201 -3.48 14.86 6.58
N LEU A 202 -3.45 13.67 7.17
CA LEU A 202 -3.98 12.47 6.54
C LEU A 202 -5.51 12.56 6.41
N ARG A 203 -6.01 12.13 5.26
CA ARG A 203 -7.44 12.00 4.99
C ARG A 203 -7.86 10.54 4.88
N ASP A 204 -9.14 10.33 5.04
CA ASP A 204 -9.77 9.06 4.70
C ASP A 204 -9.74 8.90 3.17
N ALA A 205 -9.34 7.74 2.69
CA ALA A 205 -9.22 7.48 1.26
C ALA A 205 -10.56 7.55 0.51
N ASN A 206 -11.69 7.38 1.24
CA ASN A 206 -13.03 7.52 0.67
C ASN A 206 -13.54 8.98 0.64
N THR A 207 -12.80 9.92 1.21
CA THR A 207 -13.13 11.37 1.20
C THR A 207 -11.99 12.21 0.63
N HIS A 208 -11.27 11.66 -0.34
CA HIS A 208 -10.14 12.32 -0.97
C HIS A 208 -10.63 13.41 -1.93
N PHE A 209 -9.98 14.58 -1.89
CA PHE A 209 -10.26 15.71 -2.78
C PHE A 209 -9.03 16.01 -3.65
N ILE A 210 -9.25 16.23 -4.93
CA ILE A 210 -8.20 16.64 -5.88
C ILE A 210 -8.00 18.16 -5.86
N SER A 211 -9.07 18.90 -5.51
CA SER A 211 -9.02 20.36 -5.33
C SER A 211 -10.10 20.77 -4.34
N SER A 212 -10.06 22.04 -3.88
CA SER A 212 -11.09 22.60 -3.00
C SER A 212 -12.50 22.62 -3.61
N THR A 213 -12.60 22.47 -4.92
CA THR A 213 -13.86 22.49 -5.69
C THR A 213 -14.27 21.13 -6.22
N SER A 214 -13.41 20.11 -6.13
CA SER A 214 -13.70 18.75 -6.58
C SER A 214 -13.46 17.76 -5.47
N SER A 215 -14.37 16.79 -5.33
CA SER A 215 -14.19 15.63 -4.47
C SER A 215 -14.14 14.38 -5.32
N ALA A 216 -13.28 13.48 -4.95
CA ALA A 216 -13.17 12.18 -5.57
C ALA A 216 -13.08 11.11 -4.48
N ASP A 217 -14.11 10.32 -4.37
CA ASP A 217 -14.07 9.14 -3.50
C ASP A 217 -13.24 8.07 -4.20
N TYR A 218 -12.02 7.86 -3.75
CA TYR A 218 -11.12 6.86 -4.34
C TYR A 218 -11.39 5.46 -3.82
N ILE A 219 -11.97 5.34 -2.64
CA ILE A 219 -12.35 4.08 -2.02
C ILE A 219 -13.86 4.04 -1.80
N GLN A 220 -14.47 2.89 -1.99
CA GLN A 220 -15.90 2.65 -1.76
C GLN A 220 -16.24 2.78 -0.26
N SER A 221 -17.53 2.83 0.06
CA SER A 221 -18.03 2.94 1.44
C SER A 221 -17.66 1.78 2.36
N ASP A 222 -17.06 0.71 1.82
CA ASP A 222 -16.50 -0.39 2.60
C ASP A 222 -15.09 -0.12 3.13
N ASP A 223 -14.53 1.05 2.84
CA ASP A 223 -13.18 1.51 3.21
C ASP A 223 -12.02 0.67 2.63
N VAL A 224 -12.28 -0.25 1.71
CA VAL A 224 -11.29 -1.22 1.22
C VAL A 224 -11.13 -1.21 -0.30
N HIS A 225 -12.24 -1.29 -1.03
CA HIS A 225 -12.19 -1.46 -2.48
C HIS A 225 -12.19 -0.13 -3.22
N PRO A 226 -11.34 0.03 -4.25
CA PRO A 226 -11.33 1.26 -5.03
C PRO A 226 -12.64 1.46 -5.79
N THR A 227 -13.04 2.72 -5.93
CA THR A 227 -14.04 3.15 -6.91
C THR A 227 -13.46 3.07 -8.31
N TYR A 228 -14.30 3.33 -9.33
CA TYR A 228 -13.81 3.48 -10.71
C TYR A 228 -12.74 4.58 -10.79
N GLN A 229 -12.97 5.72 -10.14
CA GLN A 229 -12.01 6.83 -10.14
C GLN A 229 -10.72 6.47 -9.40
N GLY A 230 -10.80 5.85 -8.21
CA GLY A 230 -9.63 5.35 -7.51
C GLY A 230 -8.83 4.34 -8.33
N SER A 231 -9.52 3.46 -9.06
CA SER A 231 -8.86 2.52 -9.99
C SER A 231 -8.19 3.23 -11.16
N THR A 232 -8.78 4.32 -11.68
CA THR A 232 -8.22 5.11 -12.77
C THR A 232 -6.97 5.87 -12.33
N VAL A 233 -7.02 6.53 -11.16
CA VAL A 233 -5.86 7.21 -10.56
C VAL A 233 -4.72 6.21 -10.34
N ARG A 234 -5.03 5.08 -9.77
CA ARG A 234 -4.06 4.01 -9.55
C ARG A 234 -3.45 3.47 -10.84
N ALA A 235 -4.27 3.28 -11.89
CA ALA A 235 -3.76 2.91 -13.21
C ALA A 235 -2.82 3.99 -13.77
N GLY A 236 -3.12 5.28 -13.53
CA GLY A 236 -2.24 6.39 -13.86
C GLY A 236 -0.90 6.33 -13.12
N LEU A 237 -0.90 5.99 -11.83
CA LEU A 237 0.33 5.80 -11.06
C LEU A 237 1.21 4.67 -11.64
N PHE A 238 0.59 3.57 -12.03
CA PHE A 238 1.30 2.46 -12.69
C PHE A 238 1.81 2.85 -14.08
N GLY A 239 1.05 3.64 -14.81
CA GLY A 239 1.38 4.12 -16.16
C GLY A 239 2.20 5.42 -16.22
N GLY A 240 2.47 6.05 -15.08
CA GLY A 240 3.29 7.26 -14.98
C GLY A 240 2.60 8.55 -15.41
N THR A 241 1.28 8.58 -15.50
CA THR A 241 0.55 9.79 -15.91
C THR A 241 0.24 10.76 -14.76
N THR A 242 0.27 10.30 -13.52
CA THR A 242 -0.10 11.10 -12.34
C THR A 242 0.83 10.96 -11.15
N GLY A 243 1.83 10.12 -11.17
CA GLY A 243 2.61 9.88 -9.96
C GLY A 243 4.08 9.68 -10.17
N ASP A 244 4.48 8.53 -10.54
CA ASP A 244 5.89 8.17 -10.65
C ASP A 244 6.30 8.14 -12.12
N ALA A 245 6.73 9.30 -12.64
CA ALA A 245 7.22 9.42 -14.03
C ALA A 245 8.39 8.44 -14.34
N ALA A 246 9.12 7.99 -13.32
CA ALA A 246 10.17 7.00 -13.48
C ALA A 246 9.61 5.60 -13.79
N ALA A 247 8.42 5.25 -13.29
CA ALA A 247 7.79 3.97 -13.60
C ALA A 247 7.27 3.92 -15.04
N ALA A 248 6.89 5.07 -15.62
CA ALA A 248 6.44 5.15 -17.03
C ALA A 248 7.59 5.07 -18.02
N ALA A 249 8.70 5.73 -17.73
CA ALA A 249 9.85 5.79 -18.63
C ALA A 249 10.52 4.43 -18.86
N ASP A 250 10.33 3.48 -17.94
CA ASP A 250 10.90 2.14 -18.05
C ASP A 250 10.03 1.15 -18.85
N ILE A 251 8.81 1.58 -19.26
CA ILE A 251 7.87 0.70 -19.96
C ILE A 251 7.98 0.86 -21.50
N ASP A 252 8.43 2.01 -21.98
CA ASP A 252 8.73 2.28 -23.40
C ASP A 252 10.06 1.64 -23.81
#